data_97b2312b37577193e697aa7b3140aca4
#
_entry.id   97b2312b37577193e697aa7b3140aca4
#
_cell.length_a   1.000
_cell.length_b   1.000
_cell.length_c   1.000
_cell.angle_alpha   90.00
_cell.angle_beta   90.00
_cell.angle_gamma   90.00
#
_symmetry.space_group_name_H-M   'P 1'
#
loop_
_entity.id
_entity.type
_entity.pdbx_description
1 polymer ?
#
loop_
_entity_poly.entity_id
_entity_poly.type
_entity_poly.pdbx_seq_one_letter_code
_entity_poly.pdbx_strand_id
1 'polypeptide(L)'
;VSVVGITKTGHWLYTTAPMADIASGAWEHHPANRPAFLSPSRAMAGLQVADDQGRWQSIPVDCVFPVMHGQLCEDGAMQGLLELCGLPYVGPDVYASACCMDKTVTKLLADTAGVRQAAYVVVTAAQARADSEAAARRVEDGLGAYPFFVKPASAGSSVGVSKVHNRQELLSAFQTAGAVCTKILVEETIIGREVEVAVLGNDDPQASVVGEVLAANEFYDYNAKYQNNASRTVIPA
;
A
#
# COMPACT_ATOMS: atom_id res chain seq x y z
N VAL A 1 -1.42 9.50 -24.01
CA VAL A 1 -1.04 8.81 -22.76
C VAL A 1 0.18 7.96 -23.02
N SER A 2 1.22 8.11 -22.20
CA SER A 2 2.42 7.24 -22.21
C SER A 2 2.33 6.26 -21.05
N VAL A 3 2.59 5.00 -21.31
CA VAL A 3 2.55 3.96 -20.28
C VAL A 3 3.97 3.52 -19.91
N VAL A 4 4.27 3.54 -18.63
CA VAL A 4 5.54 3.05 -18.08
C VAL A 4 5.23 1.92 -17.11
N GLY A 5 5.76 0.75 -17.39
CA GLY A 5 5.72 -0.37 -16.47
C GLY A 5 6.99 -0.44 -15.63
N ILE A 6 6.84 -0.76 -14.35
CA ILE A 6 7.97 -0.99 -13.43
C ILE A 6 7.96 -2.47 -13.06
N THR A 7 9.04 -3.17 -13.39
CA THR A 7 9.16 -4.60 -13.07
C THR A 7 9.37 -4.82 -11.57
N LYS A 8 9.17 -6.04 -11.09
CA LYS A 8 9.46 -6.42 -9.69
C LYS A 8 10.93 -6.23 -9.30
N THR A 9 11.83 -6.18 -10.27
CA THR A 9 13.25 -5.90 -10.07
C THR A 9 13.60 -4.42 -10.16
N GLY A 10 12.60 -3.54 -10.35
CA GLY A 10 12.76 -2.09 -10.38
C GLY A 10 13.17 -1.53 -11.75
N HIS A 11 13.10 -2.31 -12.82
CA HIS A 11 13.36 -1.78 -14.17
C HIS A 11 12.15 -1.01 -14.67
N TRP A 12 12.39 0.17 -15.19
CA TRP A 12 11.37 1.01 -15.81
C TRP A 12 11.37 0.82 -17.32
N LEU A 13 10.22 0.48 -17.85
CA LEU A 13 10.03 0.19 -19.27
C LEU A 13 8.89 1.05 -19.83
N TYR A 14 9.19 1.90 -20.79
CA TYR A 14 8.17 2.47 -21.65
C TYR A 14 7.58 1.35 -22.49
N THR A 15 6.27 1.18 -22.44
CA THR A 15 5.59 0.10 -23.15
C THR A 15 4.46 0.60 -24.04
N THR A 16 4.30 -0.06 -25.19
CA THR A 16 3.15 0.09 -26.08
C THR A 16 2.32 -1.18 -26.12
N ALA A 17 2.51 -2.06 -25.13
CA ALA A 17 1.75 -3.31 -25.00
C ALA A 17 0.25 -3.02 -24.91
N PRO A 18 -0.60 -3.85 -25.51
CA PRO A 18 -2.05 -3.73 -25.39
C PRO A 18 -2.51 -3.92 -23.95
N MET A 19 -3.68 -3.34 -23.60
CA MET A 19 -4.22 -3.41 -22.24
C MET A 19 -4.43 -4.85 -21.72
N ALA A 20 -4.70 -5.81 -22.61
CA ALA A 20 -4.80 -7.21 -22.24
C ALA A 20 -3.48 -7.79 -21.71
N ASP A 21 -2.35 -7.37 -22.28
CA ASP A 21 -1.02 -7.79 -21.84
C ASP A 21 -0.65 -7.12 -20.51
N ILE A 22 -1.09 -5.88 -20.30
CA ILE A 22 -0.92 -5.20 -19.01
C ILE A 22 -1.70 -5.95 -17.92
N ALA A 23 -2.96 -6.28 -18.18
CA ALA A 23 -3.81 -7.00 -17.23
C ALA A 23 -3.30 -8.41 -16.88
N SER A 24 -2.71 -9.11 -17.85
CA SER A 24 -2.13 -10.45 -17.65
C SER A 24 -0.71 -10.46 -17.09
N GLY A 25 -0.03 -9.32 -17.07
CA GLY A 25 1.40 -9.21 -16.75
C GLY A 25 2.35 -9.53 -17.91
N ALA A 26 1.84 -9.92 -19.09
CA ALA A 26 2.66 -10.26 -20.26
C ALA A 26 3.41 -9.06 -20.84
N TRP A 27 3.00 -7.83 -20.51
CA TRP A 27 3.64 -6.59 -20.94
C TRP A 27 5.13 -6.54 -20.65
N GLU A 28 5.60 -7.18 -19.56
CA GLU A 28 7.00 -7.15 -19.13
C GLU A 28 7.95 -7.70 -20.19
N HIS A 29 7.47 -8.62 -21.02
CA HIS A 29 8.23 -9.25 -22.10
C HIS A 29 7.84 -8.76 -23.50
N HIS A 30 7.09 -7.66 -23.59
CA HIS A 30 6.66 -7.14 -24.88
C HIS A 30 7.87 -6.65 -25.70
N PRO A 31 8.02 -7.05 -26.98
CA PRO A 31 9.23 -6.79 -27.75
C PRO A 31 9.49 -5.32 -28.07
N ALA A 32 8.46 -4.47 -28.00
CA ALA A 32 8.60 -3.03 -28.22
C ALA A 32 8.90 -2.24 -26.91
N ASN A 33 9.13 -2.93 -25.79
CA ASN A 33 9.53 -2.25 -24.55
C ASN A 33 10.89 -1.57 -24.72
N ARG A 34 10.99 -0.37 -24.18
CA ARG A 34 12.23 0.40 -24.18
C ARG A 34 12.56 0.86 -22.77
N PRO A 35 13.84 0.82 -22.36
CA PRO A 35 14.26 1.37 -21.08
C PRO A 35 13.80 2.84 -20.93
N ALA A 36 13.31 3.17 -19.74
CA ALA A 36 12.85 4.50 -19.44
C ALA A 36 13.24 4.91 -18.02
N PHE A 37 13.27 6.21 -17.75
CA PHE A 37 13.43 6.74 -16.40
C PHE A 37 12.95 8.19 -16.31
N LEU A 38 12.70 8.66 -15.09
CA LEU A 38 12.55 10.06 -14.75
C LEU A 38 13.85 10.57 -14.14
N SER A 39 14.33 11.73 -14.59
CA SER A 39 15.52 12.35 -14.01
C SER A 39 15.14 13.30 -12.88
N PRO A 40 15.76 13.20 -11.70
CA PRO A 40 15.60 14.20 -10.64
C PRO A 40 16.19 15.57 -11.03
N SER A 41 17.00 15.61 -12.08
CA SER A 41 17.50 16.87 -12.64
C SER A 41 16.43 17.49 -13.55
N ARG A 42 15.92 18.64 -13.15
CA ARG A 42 14.91 19.39 -13.92
C ARG A 42 15.42 19.89 -15.28
N ALA A 43 16.75 19.87 -15.52
CA ALA A 43 17.33 20.12 -16.83
C ALA A 43 17.01 19.01 -17.86
N MET A 44 16.63 17.82 -17.38
CA MET A 44 16.18 16.68 -18.18
C MET A 44 14.69 16.46 -17.94
N ALA A 45 13.87 17.43 -18.26
CA ALA A 45 12.43 17.37 -18.02
C ALA A 45 11.74 16.26 -18.83
N GLY A 46 10.68 15.69 -18.28
CA GLY A 46 9.88 14.63 -18.91
C GLY A 46 10.44 13.22 -18.76
N LEU A 47 9.78 12.28 -19.42
CA LEU A 47 10.16 10.88 -19.44
C LEU A 47 11.31 10.65 -20.41
N GLN A 48 12.40 10.11 -19.94
CA GLN A 48 13.54 9.71 -20.76
C GLN A 48 13.32 8.28 -21.26
N VAL A 49 13.34 8.06 -22.56
CA VAL A 49 13.13 6.76 -23.20
C VAL A 49 14.29 6.48 -24.14
N ALA A 50 14.89 5.29 -24.04
CA ALA A 50 15.93 4.88 -24.99
C ALA A 50 15.32 4.57 -26.36
N ASP A 51 15.99 5.00 -27.45
CA ASP A 51 15.67 4.54 -28.79
C ASP A 51 16.36 3.19 -29.10
N ASP A 52 16.13 2.63 -30.30
CA ASP A 52 16.71 1.37 -30.74
C ASP A 52 18.23 1.38 -30.89
N GLN A 53 18.84 2.56 -30.84
CA GLN A 53 20.29 2.78 -30.88
C GLN A 53 20.85 3.08 -29.50
N GLY A 54 20.02 3.00 -28.43
CA GLY A 54 20.41 3.29 -27.05
C GLY A 54 20.57 4.78 -26.71
N ARG A 55 20.10 5.70 -27.58
CA ARG A 55 20.13 7.14 -27.32
C ARG A 55 18.87 7.53 -26.55
N TRP A 56 19.01 8.41 -25.60
CA TRP A 56 17.90 8.91 -24.78
C TRP A 56 17.14 10.03 -25.50
N GLN A 57 15.83 9.89 -25.54
CA GLN A 57 14.89 10.88 -26.04
C GLN A 57 13.95 11.30 -24.92
N SER A 58 13.70 12.60 -24.81
CA SER A 58 12.76 13.12 -23.81
C SER A 58 11.34 13.17 -24.39
N ILE A 59 10.41 12.55 -23.71
CA ILE A 59 8.97 12.67 -23.98
C ILE A 59 8.40 13.66 -22.97
N PRO A 60 7.76 14.76 -23.42
CA PRO A 60 7.09 15.70 -22.52
C PRO A 60 6.02 15.00 -21.68
N VAL A 61 5.95 15.38 -20.40
CA VAL A 61 4.96 14.86 -19.44
C VAL A 61 4.33 16.04 -18.72
N ASP A 62 3.03 16.18 -18.82
CA ASP A 62 2.27 17.24 -18.15
C ASP A 62 1.83 16.82 -16.74
N CYS A 63 1.50 15.54 -16.57
CA CYS A 63 1.05 14.98 -15.30
C CYS A 63 1.33 13.47 -15.24
N VAL A 64 1.67 12.96 -14.07
CA VAL A 64 1.85 11.53 -13.83
C VAL A 64 0.66 10.98 -13.06
N PHE A 65 0.15 9.83 -13.46
CA PHE A 65 -0.86 9.09 -12.73
C PHE A 65 -0.27 7.76 -12.23
N PRO A 66 0.24 7.70 -10.98
CA PRO A 66 0.78 6.49 -10.42
C PRO A 66 -0.33 5.48 -10.15
N VAL A 67 -0.29 4.33 -10.83
CA VAL A 67 -1.21 3.19 -10.59
C VAL A 67 -0.37 2.05 -10.06
N MET A 68 -0.01 2.13 -8.80
CA MET A 68 0.93 1.22 -8.15
C MET A 68 0.51 1.00 -6.70
N HIS A 69 0.95 -0.11 -6.08
CA HIS A 69 0.57 -0.50 -4.74
C HIS A 69 1.78 -0.82 -3.85
N GLY A 70 1.61 -0.61 -2.55
CA GLY A 70 2.54 -1.03 -1.51
C GLY A 70 3.78 -0.15 -1.35
N GLN A 71 4.83 -0.77 -0.83
CA GLN A 71 6.09 -0.12 -0.52
C GLN A 71 6.76 0.46 -1.77
N LEU A 72 7.41 1.61 -1.62
CA LEU A 72 8.01 2.46 -2.66
C LEU A 72 7.00 3.13 -3.61
N CYS A 73 5.74 2.76 -3.54
CA CYS A 73 4.69 3.27 -4.41
C CYS A 73 3.70 4.17 -3.67
N GLU A 74 3.28 3.78 -2.45
CA GLU A 74 2.27 4.47 -1.66
C GLU A 74 2.85 5.11 -0.38
N ASP A 75 4.16 5.00 -0.15
CA ASP A 75 4.86 5.41 1.09
C ASP A 75 5.60 6.76 0.99
N GLY A 76 5.40 7.49 -0.09
CA GLY A 76 6.05 8.78 -0.34
C GLY A 76 7.33 8.71 -1.19
N ALA A 77 7.88 7.50 -1.45
CA ALA A 77 9.11 7.37 -2.22
C ALA A 77 8.91 7.78 -3.70
N MET A 78 7.86 7.28 -4.34
CA MET A 78 7.50 7.66 -5.71
C MET A 78 7.10 9.13 -5.80
N GLN A 79 6.31 9.61 -4.84
CA GLN A 79 5.88 11.00 -4.76
C GLN A 79 7.08 11.93 -4.64
N GLY A 80 8.06 11.58 -3.79
CA GLY A 80 9.31 12.34 -3.64
C GLY A 80 10.13 12.39 -4.93
N LEU A 81 10.21 11.30 -5.70
CA LEU A 81 10.84 11.29 -7.00
C LEU A 81 10.13 12.27 -7.96
N LEU A 82 8.81 12.23 -8.01
CA LEU A 82 8.02 13.11 -8.90
C LEU A 82 8.18 14.58 -8.52
N GLU A 83 8.24 14.91 -7.23
CA GLU A 83 8.51 16.27 -6.76
C GLU A 83 9.92 16.74 -7.14
N LEU A 84 10.94 15.90 -6.99
CA LEU A 84 12.30 16.21 -7.43
C LEU A 84 12.35 16.47 -8.94
N CYS A 85 11.64 15.68 -9.73
CA CYS A 85 11.51 15.86 -11.17
C CYS A 85 10.72 17.12 -11.55
N GLY A 86 9.96 17.71 -10.62
CA GLY A 86 9.07 18.85 -10.85
C GLY A 86 7.85 18.49 -11.71
N LEU A 87 7.38 17.24 -11.61
CA LEU A 87 6.23 16.74 -12.35
C LEU A 87 4.99 16.73 -11.47
N PRO A 88 3.88 17.37 -11.91
CA PRO A 88 2.58 17.20 -11.27
C PRO A 88 2.16 15.72 -11.30
N TYR A 89 1.47 15.26 -10.24
CA TYR A 89 0.97 13.89 -10.19
C TYR A 89 -0.39 13.81 -9.49
N VAL A 90 -1.11 12.75 -9.79
CA VAL A 90 -2.38 12.41 -9.13
C VAL A 90 -2.11 11.58 -7.90
N GLY A 91 -2.68 11.98 -6.77
CA GLY A 91 -2.57 11.25 -5.51
C GLY A 91 -2.12 12.14 -4.35
N PRO A 92 -1.99 11.59 -3.15
CA PRO A 92 -1.52 12.32 -1.97
C PRO A 92 -0.04 12.71 -2.10
N ASP A 93 0.35 13.76 -1.40
CA ASP A 93 1.73 14.23 -1.35
C ASP A 93 2.66 13.28 -0.56
N VAL A 94 3.94 13.62 -0.48
CA VAL A 94 4.97 12.83 0.23
C VAL A 94 4.59 12.62 1.70
N TYR A 95 4.13 13.68 2.38
CA TYR A 95 3.83 13.61 3.81
C TYR A 95 2.61 12.76 4.09
N ALA A 96 1.52 12.99 3.36
CA ALA A 96 0.32 12.20 3.50
C ALA A 96 0.57 10.72 3.17
N SER A 97 1.30 10.43 2.09
CA SER A 97 1.68 9.07 1.70
C SER A 97 2.48 8.36 2.79
N ALA A 98 3.53 9.00 3.31
CA ALA A 98 4.37 8.42 4.35
C ALA A 98 3.62 8.19 5.67
N CYS A 99 2.83 9.17 6.10
CA CYS A 99 2.04 9.07 7.32
C CYS A 99 0.93 8.01 7.22
N CYS A 100 0.22 7.95 6.09
CA CYS A 100 -0.89 7.02 5.91
C CYS A 100 -0.41 5.59 5.63
N MET A 101 0.79 5.40 5.07
CA MET A 101 1.36 4.07 4.89
C MET A 101 1.70 3.39 6.21
N ASP A 102 2.16 4.14 7.21
CA ASP A 102 2.44 3.61 8.54
C ASP A 102 1.17 3.64 9.41
N LYS A 103 0.55 2.48 9.58
CA LYS A 103 -0.69 2.34 10.37
C LYS A 103 -0.56 2.88 11.80
N THR A 104 0.63 2.82 12.40
CA THR A 104 0.84 3.35 13.77
C THR A 104 0.81 4.86 13.79
N VAL A 105 1.32 5.52 12.74
CA VAL A 105 1.25 6.97 12.58
C VAL A 105 -0.19 7.40 12.24
N THR A 106 -0.84 6.68 11.31
CA THR A 106 -2.26 6.93 10.99
C THR A 106 -3.15 6.88 12.23
N LYS A 107 -2.91 5.89 13.12
CA LYS A 107 -3.67 5.80 14.37
C LYS A 107 -3.43 6.99 15.30
N LEU A 108 -2.20 7.45 15.45
CA LEU A 108 -1.89 8.65 16.23
C LEU A 108 -2.58 9.91 15.66
N LEU A 109 -2.61 10.05 14.34
CA LEU A 109 -3.30 11.16 13.68
C LEU A 109 -4.82 11.07 13.87
N ALA A 110 -5.40 9.87 13.76
CA ALA A 110 -6.81 9.62 14.00
C ALA A 110 -7.20 9.91 15.46
N ASP A 111 -6.40 9.51 16.44
CA ASP A 111 -6.59 9.83 17.85
C ASP A 111 -6.59 11.35 18.08
N THR A 112 -5.63 12.06 17.48
CA THR A 112 -5.51 13.53 17.59
C THR A 112 -6.72 14.22 16.96
N ALA A 113 -7.28 13.65 15.87
CA ALA A 113 -8.48 14.15 15.22
C ALA A 113 -9.80 13.73 15.92
N GLY A 114 -9.73 12.97 17.01
CA GLY A 114 -10.90 12.46 17.73
C GLY A 114 -11.69 11.39 16.96
N VAL A 115 -11.09 10.75 15.97
CA VAL A 115 -11.71 9.68 15.19
C VAL A 115 -11.68 8.36 15.99
N ARG A 116 -12.86 7.76 16.17
CA ARG A 116 -12.97 6.46 16.84
C ARG A 116 -12.30 5.36 16.00
N GLN A 117 -11.53 4.53 16.65
CA GLN A 117 -10.81 3.43 16.00
C GLN A 117 -10.69 2.22 16.92
N ALA A 118 -10.27 1.07 16.37
CA ALA A 118 -10.00 -0.14 17.13
C ALA A 118 -8.88 0.11 18.16
N ALA A 119 -9.04 -0.43 19.36
CA ALA A 119 -7.97 -0.46 20.37
C ALA A 119 -6.76 -1.21 19.79
N TYR A 120 -5.56 -0.76 20.14
CA TYR A 120 -4.35 -1.31 19.54
C TYR A 120 -3.14 -1.29 20.46
N VAL A 121 -2.22 -2.20 20.20
CA VAL A 121 -0.89 -2.26 20.82
C VAL A 121 0.17 -2.34 19.71
N VAL A 122 1.23 -1.56 19.86
CA VAL A 122 2.36 -1.60 18.92
C VAL A 122 3.51 -2.38 19.54
N VAL A 123 4.01 -3.40 18.83
CA VAL A 123 5.18 -4.21 19.21
C VAL A 123 6.23 -4.06 18.11
N THR A 124 7.50 -3.90 18.47
CA THR A 124 8.56 -3.96 17.45
C THR A 124 8.95 -5.42 17.18
N ALA A 125 9.37 -5.70 15.94
CA ALA A 125 9.89 -7.02 15.59
C ALA A 125 11.13 -7.40 16.45
N ALA A 126 11.90 -6.42 16.91
CA ALA A 126 13.02 -6.64 17.83
C ALA A 126 12.55 -7.07 19.22
N GLN A 127 11.50 -6.42 19.77
CA GLN A 127 10.91 -6.84 21.06
C GLN A 127 10.32 -8.25 20.98
N ALA A 128 9.56 -8.54 19.91
CA ALA A 128 8.98 -9.87 19.70
C ALA A 128 10.05 -10.97 19.54
N ARG A 129 11.20 -10.66 18.93
CA ARG A 129 12.33 -11.62 18.84
C ARG A 129 13.10 -11.78 20.14
N ALA A 130 13.23 -10.74 20.95
CA ALA A 130 13.95 -10.78 22.22
C ALA A 130 13.19 -11.57 23.29
N ASP A 131 11.89 -11.31 23.44
CA ASP A 131 10.99 -12.02 24.36
C ASP A 131 9.55 -11.97 23.80
N SER A 132 9.21 -12.98 23.02
CA SER A 132 7.88 -13.08 22.38
C SER A 132 6.76 -13.27 23.41
N GLU A 133 7.03 -13.93 24.54
CA GLU A 133 6.05 -14.12 25.60
C GLU A 133 5.75 -12.82 26.35
N ALA A 134 6.77 -12.00 26.62
CA ALA A 134 6.55 -10.67 27.20
C ALA A 134 5.80 -9.75 26.22
N ALA A 135 6.09 -9.83 24.92
CA ALA A 135 5.37 -9.09 23.89
C ALA A 135 3.89 -9.53 23.83
N ALA A 136 3.62 -10.85 23.92
CA ALA A 136 2.25 -11.37 23.91
C ALA A 136 1.48 -10.95 25.17
N ARG A 137 2.07 -11.03 26.36
CA ARG A 137 1.44 -10.51 27.60
C ARG A 137 1.06 -9.06 27.49
N ARG A 138 1.94 -8.21 26.95
CA ARG A 138 1.66 -6.78 26.74
C ARG A 138 0.48 -6.56 25.83
N VAL A 139 0.31 -7.37 24.78
CA VAL A 139 -0.85 -7.30 23.88
C VAL A 139 -2.12 -7.72 24.61
N GLU A 140 -2.10 -8.84 25.33
CA GLU A 140 -3.24 -9.36 26.07
C GLU A 140 -3.69 -8.41 27.20
N ASP A 141 -2.73 -7.82 27.92
CA ASP A 141 -3.01 -6.80 28.96
C ASP A 141 -3.65 -5.54 28.36
N GLY A 142 -3.25 -5.16 27.14
CA GLY A 142 -3.75 -3.97 26.47
C GLY A 142 -5.08 -4.14 25.73
N LEU A 143 -5.35 -5.33 25.18
CA LEU A 143 -6.52 -5.58 24.33
C LEU A 143 -7.54 -6.53 24.97
N GLY A 144 -7.18 -7.30 25.97
CA GLY A 144 -8.07 -8.23 26.66
C GLY A 144 -8.25 -9.55 25.91
N ALA A 145 -9.44 -9.78 25.37
CA ALA A 145 -9.82 -11.08 24.81
C ALA A 145 -9.57 -11.22 23.30
N TYR A 146 -9.12 -12.38 22.89
CA TYR A 146 -9.05 -12.78 21.47
C TYR A 146 -10.44 -12.79 20.80
N PRO A 147 -10.54 -12.67 19.47
CA PRO A 147 -9.45 -12.66 18.50
C PRO A 147 -8.84 -11.28 18.27
N PHE A 148 -7.56 -11.25 17.82
CA PHE A 148 -6.85 -10.03 17.42
C PHE A 148 -6.45 -10.06 15.94
N PHE A 149 -6.25 -8.89 15.35
CA PHE A 149 -5.56 -8.74 14.08
C PHE A 149 -4.12 -8.29 14.29
N VAL A 150 -3.18 -9.05 13.75
CA VAL A 150 -1.74 -8.75 13.76
C VAL A 150 -1.34 -8.30 12.36
N LYS A 151 -0.76 -7.09 12.26
CA LYS A 151 -0.48 -6.44 10.96
C LYS A 151 0.92 -5.85 10.94
N PRO A 152 1.69 -5.97 9.86
CA PRO A 152 2.85 -5.10 9.64
C PRO A 152 2.38 -3.64 9.58
N ALA A 153 3.09 -2.71 10.23
CA ALA A 153 2.68 -1.31 10.26
C ALA A 153 2.71 -0.66 8.86
N SER A 154 3.77 -0.95 8.08
CA SER A 154 4.00 -0.32 6.77
C SER A 154 3.95 -1.36 5.65
N ALA A 155 2.80 -1.99 5.46
CA ALA A 155 2.55 -2.90 4.35
C ALA A 155 1.12 -2.71 3.83
N GLY A 156 0.96 -2.83 2.50
CA GLY A 156 -0.34 -2.77 1.82
C GLY A 156 -0.93 -4.17 1.58
N SER A 157 -2.11 -4.19 0.96
CA SER A 157 -2.74 -5.38 0.35
C SER A 157 -2.80 -6.62 1.25
N SER A 158 -2.97 -6.44 2.55
CA SER A 158 -3.06 -7.52 3.56
C SER A 158 -1.84 -8.45 3.64
N VAL A 159 -0.69 -8.05 3.09
CA VAL A 159 0.55 -8.84 3.19
C VAL A 159 1.01 -8.91 4.64
N GLY A 160 1.23 -10.12 5.16
CA GLY A 160 1.68 -10.37 6.53
C GLY A 160 0.62 -10.12 7.61
N VAL A 161 -0.65 -9.94 7.25
CA VAL A 161 -1.78 -9.80 8.18
C VAL A 161 -2.25 -11.19 8.63
N SER A 162 -2.49 -11.33 9.93
CA SER A 162 -3.03 -12.55 10.53
C SER A 162 -4.15 -12.20 11.51
N LYS A 163 -5.25 -12.96 11.49
CA LYS A 163 -6.23 -12.99 12.57
C LYS A 163 -5.87 -14.14 13.50
N VAL A 164 -5.77 -13.87 14.81
CA VAL A 164 -5.27 -14.80 15.80
C VAL A 164 -6.29 -15.02 16.92
N HIS A 165 -6.50 -16.27 17.33
CA HIS A 165 -7.54 -16.67 18.28
C HIS A 165 -6.97 -17.13 19.63
N ASN A 166 -5.65 -17.22 19.73
CA ASN A 166 -4.96 -17.64 20.94
C ASN A 166 -3.50 -17.18 20.93
N ARG A 167 -2.83 -17.34 22.08
CA ARG A 167 -1.43 -16.93 22.26
C ARG A 167 -0.48 -17.61 21.29
N GLN A 168 -0.65 -18.90 21.01
CA GLN A 168 0.25 -19.62 20.10
C GLN A 168 0.21 -19.04 18.69
N GLU A 169 -0.99 -18.70 18.19
CA GLU A 169 -1.16 -18.02 16.91
C GLU A 169 -0.57 -16.60 16.93
N LEU A 170 -0.71 -15.88 18.05
CA LEU A 170 -0.13 -14.54 18.22
C LEU A 170 1.40 -14.57 18.11
N LEU A 171 2.07 -15.54 18.78
CA LEU A 171 3.52 -15.70 18.68
C LEU A 171 3.98 -15.98 17.25
N SER A 172 3.23 -16.82 16.53
CA SER A 172 3.49 -17.13 15.11
C SER A 172 3.29 -15.91 14.22
N ALA A 173 2.23 -15.14 14.49
CA ALA A 173 1.90 -13.92 13.73
C ALA A 173 2.95 -12.82 13.92
N PHE A 174 3.59 -12.71 15.10
CA PHE A 174 4.73 -11.80 15.28
C PHE A 174 5.90 -12.12 14.35
N GLN A 175 6.17 -13.40 14.10
CA GLN A 175 7.22 -13.79 13.16
C GLN A 175 6.86 -13.40 11.73
N THR A 176 5.62 -13.69 11.32
CA THR A 176 5.10 -13.36 9.98
C THR A 176 5.12 -11.86 9.72
N ALA A 177 4.52 -11.07 10.61
CA ALA A 177 4.48 -9.61 10.48
C ALA A 177 5.86 -8.97 10.62
N GLY A 178 6.69 -9.48 11.55
CA GLY A 178 8.05 -9.01 11.80
C GLY A 178 9.07 -9.34 10.71
N ALA A 179 8.75 -10.27 9.80
CA ALA A 179 9.53 -10.51 8.60
C ALA A 179 9.29 -9.44 7.51
N VAL A 180 8.12 -8.81 7.55
CA VAL A 180 7.71 -7.78 6.58
C VAL A 180 8.09 -6.38 7.05
N CYS A 181 7.92 -6.08 8.34
CA CYS A 181 8.11 -4.73 8.88
C CYS A 181 8.72 -4.76 10.28
N THR A 182 9.48 -3.72 10.60
CA THR A 182 10.08 -3.57 11.94
C THR A 182 9.06 -3.21 13.03
N LYS A 183 7.90 -2.65 12.66
CA LYS A 183 6.79 -2.36 13.55
C LYS A 183 5.61 -3.29 13.26
N ILE A 184 5.02 -3.83 14.31
CA ILE A 184 3.87 -4.73 14.28
C ILE A 184 2.74 -4.04 15.04
N LEU A 185 1.61 -3.87 14.39
CA LEU A 185 0.38 -3.39 14.99
C LEU A 185 -0.50 -4.59 15.34
N VAL A 186 -0.98 -4.64 16.56
CA VAL A 186 -2.00 -5.61 16.98
C VAL A 186 -3.25 -4.84 17.37
N GLU A 187 -4.38 -5.23 16.82
CA GLU A 187 -5.67 -4.57 17.02
C GLU A 187 -6.72 -5.54 17.53
N GLU A 188 -7.65 -5.04 18.33
CA GLU A 188 -8.88 -5.76 18.63
C GLU A 188 -9.64 -6.08 17.33
N THR A 189 -10.42 -7.15 17.32
CA THR A 189 -11.29 -7.48 16.20
C THR A 189 -12.62 -6.74 16.36
N ILE A 190 -12.93 -5.87 15.39
CA ILE A 190 -14.25 -5.25 15.28
C ILE A 190 -15.11 -6.10 14.36
N ILE A 191 -16.30 -6.47 14.83
CA ILE A 191 -17.31 -7.14 14.03
C ILE A 191 -18.25 -6.08 13.45
N GLY A 192 -18.36 -6.00 12.15
CA GLY A 192 -19.17 -5.00 11.47
C GLY A 192 -19.13 -5.14 9.96
N ARG A 193 -19.79 -4.21 9.27
CA ARG A 193 -19.73 -4.09 7.82
C ARG A 193 -18.37 -3.50 7.42
N GLU A 194 -17.75 -4.05 6.38
CA GLU A 194 -16.55 -3.46 5.78
C GLU A 194 -16.99 -2.40 4.76
N VAL A 195 -16.67 -1.15 5.03
CA VAL A 195 -17.06 -0.03 4.17
C VAL A 195 -15.85 0.79 3.76
N GLU A 196 -15.92 1.38 2.57
CA GLU A 196 -14.88 2.22 2.00
C GLU A 196 -15.47 3.55 1.51
N VAL A 197 -14.66 4.59 1.59
CA VAL A 197 -14.96 5.93 1.07
C VAL A 197 -13.73 6.43 0.31
N ALA A 198 -13.92 6.87 -0.93
CA ALA A 198 -12.90 7.59 -1.67
C ALA A 198 -12.94 9.08 -1.33
N VAL A 199 -11.77 9.71 -1.32
CA VAL A 199 -11.66 11.16 -1.11
C VAL A 199 -10.91 11.78 -2.30
N LEU A 200 -11.45 12.84 -2.85
CA LEU A 200 -10.87 13.59 -3.96
C LEU A 200 -10.83 15.09 -3.61
N GLY A 201 -9.74 15.74 -3.91
CA GLY A 201 -9.55 17.18 -3.72
C GLY A 201 -8.29 17.47 -2.90
N ASN A 202 -7.85 18.73 -2.96
CA ASN A 202 -6.69 19.24 -2.21
C ASN A 202 -7.19 20.07 -1.01
N ASP A 203 -7.47 21.37 -1.23
CA ASP A 203 -7.87 22.30 -0.16
C ASP A 203 -9.32 22.11 0.28
N ASP A 204 -10.17 21.54 -0.57
CA ASP A 204 -11.58 21.23 -0.29
C ASP A 204 -11.86 19.76 -0.64
N PRO A 205 -11.46 18.80 0.22
CA PRO A 205 -11.61 17.38 -0.06
C PRO A 205 -13.08 16.96 -0.04
N GLN A 206 -13.51 16.23 -1.08
CA GLN A 206 -14.85 15.69 -1.22
C GLN A 206 -14.83 14.18 -1.01
N ALA A 207 -15.69 13.69 -0.11
CA ALA A 207 -15.88 12.27 0.12
C ALA A 207 -16.93 11.69 -0.85
N SER A 208 -16.68 10.51 -1.36
CA SER A 208 -17.67 9.75 -2.15
C SER A 208 -18.82 9.26 -1.27
N VAL A 209 -19.85 8.71 -1.91
CA VAL A 209 -20.81 7.83 -1.23
C VAL A 209 -20.06 6.61 -0.66
N VAL A 210 -20.63 6.03 0.41
CA VAL A 210 -20.06 4.85 1.05
C VAL A 210 -20.27 3.62 0.17
N GLY A 211 -19.20 2.84 -0.05
CA GLY A 211 -19.26 1.52 -0.66
C GLY A 211 -19.07 0.44 0.41
N GLU A 212 -19.75 -0.70 0.27
CA GLU A 212 -19.56 -1.87 1.12
C GLU A 212 -18.81 -2.97 0.38
N VAL A 213 -17.83 -3.57 1.05
CA VAL A 213 -17.08 -4.72 0.56
C VAL A 213 -17.63 -5.99 1.23
N LEU A 214 -18.22 -6.85 0.44
CA LEU A 214 -18.68 -8.18 0.86
C LEU A 214 -17.54 -9.17 0.61
N ALA A 215 -16.73 -9.43 1.65
CA ALA A 215 -15.58 -10.32 1.56
C ALA A 215 -16.04 -11.79 1.36
N ALA A 216 -15.30 -12.52 0.52
CA ALA A 216 -15.55 -13.94 0.28
C ALA A 216 -15.04 -14.85 1.41
N ASN A 217 -14.09 -14.36 2.22
CA ASN A 217 -13.42 -15.07 3.31
C ASN A 217 -13.77 -14.42 4.67
N GLU A 218 -13.27 -15.00 5.76
CA GLU A 218 -13.45 -14.49 7.13
C GLU A 218 -12.99 -13.02 7.29
N PHE A 219 -12.06 -12.57 6.46
CA PHE A 219 -11.69 -11.16 6.27
C PHE A 219 -11.19 -10.92 4.84
N TYR A 220 -11.13 -9.66 4.43
CA TYR A 220 -10.73 -9.25 3.08
C TYR A 220 -9.20 -9.33 2.91
N ASP A 221 -8.70 -10.57 2.78
CA ASP A 221 -7.29 -10.89 2.60
C ASP A 221 -6.79 -10.65 1.16
N TYR A 222 -5.49 -10.91 0.94
CA TYR A 222 -4.87 -10.75 -0.39
C TYR A 222 -5.56 -11.60 -1.47
N ASN A 223 -5.93 -12.84 -1.13
CA ASN A 223 -6.60 -13.73 -2.09
C ASN A 223 -8.02 -13.24 -2.42
N ALA A 224 -8.75 -12.75 -1.41
CA ALA A 224 -10.06 -12.16 -1.60
C ALA A 224 -10.01 -10.85 -2.43
N LYS A 225 -8.89 -10.11 -2.36
CA LYS A 225 -8.70 -8.86 -3.12
C LYS A 225 -8.36 -9.07 -4.59
N TYR A 226 -7.51 -10.05 -4.90
CA TYR A 226 -6.87 -10.14 -6.22
C TYR A 226 -7.05 -11.47 -6.94
N GLN A 227 -7.44 -12.54 -6.23
CA GLN A 227 -7.50 -13.89 -6.81
C GLN A 227 -8.90 -14.51 -6.76
N ASN A 228 -9.78 -14.03 -5.90
CA ASN A 228 -11.11 -14.57 -5.71
C ASN A 228 -12.21 -13.60 -6.19
N ASN A 229 -12.84 -13.93 -7.31
CA ASN A 229 -13.94 -13.14 -7.89
C ASN A 229 -15.27 -13.22 -7.08
N ALA A 230 -15.30 -13.90 -5.94
CA ALA A 230 -16.51 -14.01 -5.11
C ALA A 230 -16.74 -12.79 -4.20
N SER A 231 -15.72 -11.94 -3.97
CA SER A 231 -15.91 -10.66 -3.30
C SER A 231 -16.72 -9.70 -4.17
N ARG A 232 -17.64 -8.95 -3.55
CA ARG A 232 -18.50 -7.98 -4.24
C ARG A 232 -18.40 -6.62 -3.59
N THR A 233 -18.53 -5.58 -4.39
CA THR A 233 -18.68 -4.20 -3.90
C THR A 233 -20.12 -3.75 -4.17
N VAL A 234 -20.75 -3.14 -3.17
CA VAL A 234 -22.08 -2.55 -3.25
C VAL A 234 -21.96 -1.05 -3.06
N ILE A 235 -22.41 -0.26 -4.02
CA ILE A 235 -22.34 1.21 -4.02
C ILE A 235 -23.70 1.77 -4.47
N PRO A 236 -24.36 2.62 -3.65
CA PRO A 236 -24.06 2.91 -2.24
C PRO A 236 -24.31 1.72 -1.32
N ALA A 237 -23.70 1.75 -0.11
CA ALA A 237 -23.79 0.72 0.92
C ALA A 237 -25.14 0.73 1.65
#